data_c9df0141dbb96f0f51ee6b8ac3878d3a
#
_entry.id   c9df0141dbb96f0f51ee6b8ac3878d3a
#
_cell.length_a   1.000
_cell.length_b   1.000
_cell.length_c   1.000
_cell.angle_alpha   90.00
_cell.angle_beta   90.00
_cell.angle_gamma   90.00
#
_symmetry.space_group_name_H-M   'P 1'
#
loop_
_entity.id
_entity.type
_entity.pdbx_description
1 polymer ?
#
loop_
_entity_poly.entity_id
_entity_poly.type
_entity_poly.pdbx_seq_one_letter_code
_entity_poly.pdbx_strand_id
1 'polypeptide(L)'
;MNVRISCALIAVGLAIAPMLAQEGHPVAGSWHGNWGDQTKRTDLTVVMDWDGTTITGIVNPGFDQAPVENAKLTPKGWTLRFEVNLKDASGRAMRCIADGKIDKLGSDRRTLTGTWVCGAQKLDFKLTRDRDY
;
A
#
# COMPACT_ATOMS: atom_id res chain seq x y z
N MET A 1 6.07 -54.52 19.09
CA MET A 1 5.97 -54.03 19.01
C MET A 1 5.87 -53.01 18.64
N ASN A 2 5.78 -52.46 18.46
CA ASN A 2 5.65 -51.64 18.12
C ASN A 2 5.42 -50.61 17.68
N VAL A 3 5.31 -50.06 17.49
CA VAL A 3 4.89 -49.22 17.00
C VAL A 3 4.96 -48.09 17.07
N ARG A 4 4.89 -47.43 16.88
CA ARG A 4 4.86 -46.46 16.98
C ARG A 4 5.03 -45.53 16.25
N ILE A 5 5.15 -44.89 16.08
CA ILE A 5 5.36 -44.12 15.42
C ILE A 5 4.72 -43.28 14.86
N SER A 6 4.55 -42.78 14.37
CA SER A 6 3.76 -42.07 13.76
C SER A 6 3.56 -40.77 14.09
N CYS A 7 4.04 -40.10 14.55
CA CYS A 7 3.77 -38.84 14.89
C CYS A 7 4.40 -37.83 14.14
N ALA A 8 5.19 -38.04 13.28
CA ALA A 8 5.99 -37.03 12.70
C ALA A 8 5.33 -36.20 11.66
N LEU A 9 4.15 -36.51 11.29
CA LEU A 9 3.63 -35.86 10.13
C LEU A 9 2.98 -34.55 10.35
N ILE A 10 2.81 -34.14 11.54
CA ILE A 10 1.99 -33.02 11.82
C ILE A 10 2.63 -31.68 11.58
N ALA A 11 3.93 -31.64 11.59
CA ALA A 11 4.60 -30.36 11.55
C ALA A 11 4.61 -29.66 10.19
N VAL A 12 4.28 -30.37 9.15
CA VAL A 12 4.50 -29.84 7.81
C VAL A 12 3.54 -28.70 7.42
N GLY A 13 2.33 -28.76 7.90
CA GLY A 13 1.36 -27.79 7.47
C GLY A 13 1.52 -26.40 8.05
N LEU A 14 2.27 -26.24 9.10
CA LEU A 14 2.34 -24.96 9.77
C LEU A 14 3.20 -23.93 9.07
N ALA A 15 4.12 -24.35 8.27
CA ALA A 15 5.05 -23.42 7.63
C ALA A 15 4.44 -22.60 6.50
N ILE A 16 3.32 -23.03 5.96
CA ILE A 16 2.74 -22.39 4.80
C ILE A 16 1.90 -21.16 5.17
N ALA A 17 1.26 -21.20 6.32
CA ALA A 17 0.32 -20.15 6.71
C ALA A 17 0.92 -18.74 6.74
N PRO A 18 2.12 -18.50 7.28
CA PRO A 18 2.67 -17.14 7.26
C PRO A 18 2.92 -16.60 5.86
N MET A 19 3.33 -17.43 4.93
CA MET A 19 3.56 -17.00 3.57
C MET A 19 2.26 -16.58 2.88
N LEU A 20 1.20 -17.32 3.09
CA LEU A 20 -0.08 -16.97 2.50
C LEU A 20 -0.63 -15.66 3.08
N ALA A 21 -0.42 -15.42 4.35
CA ALA A 21 -0.86 -14.18 4.97
C ALA A 21 -0.14 -12.97 4.39
N GLN A 22 1.14 -13.10 4.08
CA GLN A 22 1.89 -12.00 3.47
C GLN A 22 1.44 -11.72 2.05
N GLU A 23 1.20 -12.76 1.27
CA GLU A 23 0.74 -12.59 -0.09
C GLU A 23 -0.63 -11.95 -0.19
N GLY A 24 -1.44 -12.16 0.82
CA GLY A 24 -2.79 -11.63 0.84
C GLY A 24 -2.95 -10.22 1.38
N HIS A 25 -1.85 -9.53 1.70
CA HIS A 25 -1.96 -8.22 2.33
C HIS A 25 -2.63 -7.21 1.40
N PRO A 26 -3.68 -6.49 1.87
CA PRO A 26 -4.47 -5.63 0.99
C PRO A 26 -3.71 -4.52 0.30
N VAL A 27 -2.63 -4.05 0.90
CA VAL A 27 -1.91 -2.87 0.44
C VAL A 27 -0.72 -3.20 -0.44
N ALA A 28 -0.15 -4.40 -0.30
CA ALA A 28 1.07 -4.76 -1.02
C ALA A 28 0.87 -4.74 -2.53
N GLY A 29 1.81 -4.17 -3.24
CA GLY A 29 1.82 -4.12 -4.69
C GLY A 29 2.08 -2.73 -5.24
N SER A 30 1.93 -2.60 -6.55
CA SER A 30 2.11 -1.33 -7.25
C SER A 30 0.76 -0.70 -7.53
N TRP A 31 0.66 0.57 -7.23
CA TRP A 31 -0.56 1.35 -7.38
C TRP A 31 -0.31 2.53 -8.31
N HIS A 32 -1.19 2.72 -9.28
CA HIS A 32 -1.08 3.80 -10.26
C HIS A 32 -2.36 4.62 -10.33
N GLY A 33 -2.20 5.90 -10.51
CA GLY A 33 -3.32 6.81 -10.67
C GLY A 33 -2.86 8.24 -10.72
N ASN A 34 -3.61 9.11 -10.05
CA ASN A 34 -3.32 10.54 -10.06
C ASN A 34 -3.94 11.25 -8.87
N TRP A 35 -3.50 12.47 -8.67
CA TRP A 35 -4.05 13.37 -7.66
C TRP A 35 -4.16 14.76 -8.24
N GLY A 36 -5.00 15.59 -7.66
CA GLY A 36 -5.16 16.95 -8.09
C GLY A 36 -6.61 17.42 -8.09
N ASP A 37 -6.84 18.54 -8.75
CA ASP A 37 -8.19 19.04 -8.95
C ASP A 37 -8.76 18.54 -10.29
N GLN A 38 -9.96 18.95 -10.64
CA GLN A 38 -10.62 18.46 -11.84
C GLN A 38 -9.96 18.95 -13.14
N THR A 39 -9.25 20.05 -13.07
CA THR A 39 -8.64 20.65 -14.26
C THR A 39 -7.17 20.28 -14.42
N LYS A 40 -6.51 19.91 -13.34
CA LYS A 40 -5.08 19.57 -13.39
C LYS A 40 -4.80 18.38 -12.49
N ARG A 41 -4.48 17.25 -13.12
CA ARG A 41 -4.15 16.01 -12.42
C ARG A 41 -2.68 15.69 -12.60
N THR A 42 -2.06 15.19 -11.55
CA THR A 42 -0.66 14.80 -11.55
C THR A 42 -0.58 13.29 -11.37
N ASP A 43 0.21 12.64 -12.20
CA ASP A 43 0.38 11.19 -12.11
C ASP A 43 1.02 10.81 -10.77
N LEU A 44 0.58 9.67 -10.26
CA LEU A 44 1.04 9.17 -8.98
C LEU A 44 1.23 7.67 -9.07
N THR A 45 2.38 7.21 -8.66
CA THR A 45 2.69 5.79 -8.51
C THR A 45 3.15 5.56 -7.09
N VAL A 46 2.62 4.53 -6.45
CA VAL A 46 3.05 4.14 -5.10
C VAL A 46 3.27 2.64 -5.11
N VAL A 47 4.46 2.22 -4.75
CA VAL A 47 4.78 0.79 -4.58
C VAL A 47 4.84 0.53 -3.10
N MET A 48 4.01 -0.36 -2.61
CA MET A 48 3.92 -0.66 -1.17
C MET A 48 4.19 -2.12 -0.89
N ASP A 49 4.80 -2.37 0.25
CA ASP A 49 5.12 -3.70 0.76
C ASP A 49 4.68 -3.84 2.20
N TRP A 50 4.48 -5.08 2.58
CA TRP A 50 4.19 -5.46 3.97
C TRP A 50 5.26 -6.44 4.41
N ASP A 51 6.00 -6.09 5.46
CA ASP A 51 7.10 -6.94 5.95
C ASP A 51 6.68 -7.88 7.07
N GLY A 52 5.41 -7.97 7.36
CA GLY A 52 4.87 -8.75 8.48
C GLY A 52 4.52 -7.88 9.68
N THR A 53 4.98 -6.65 9.71
CA THR A 53 4.77 -5.73 10.84
C THR A 53 4.39 -4.33 10.38
N THR A 54 5.08 -3.80 9.38
CA THR A 54 4.88 -2.43 8.92
C THR A 54 4.68 -2.37 7.42
N ILE A 55 3.96 -1.34 6.99
CA ILE A 55 3.83 -1.01 5.58
C ILE A 55 4.96 -0.05 5.23
N THR A 56 5.70 -0.42 4.19
CA THR A 56 6.75 0.43 3.63
C THR A 56 6.44 0.70 2.19
N GLY A 57 7.08 1.68 1.59
CA GLY A 57 6.85 1.93 0.18
C GLY A 57 7.61 3.12 -0.36
N ILE A 58 7.47 3.29 -1.68
CA ILE A 58 8.11 4.37 -2.42
C ILE A 58 7.05 5.06 -3.26
N VAL A 59 7.00 6.37 -3.18
CA VAL A 59 6.16 7.20 -4.03
C VAL A 59 6.99 7.65 -5.24
N ASN A 60 6.42 7.49 -6.41
CA ASN A 60 7.04 7.86 -7.70
C ASN A 60 8.44 7.28 -7.88
N PRO A 61 8.57 5.94 -7.94
CA PRO A 61 9.88 5.32 -8.09
C PRO A 61 10.64 5.91 -9.27
N GLY A 62 11.93 6.17 -9.07
CA GLY A 62 12.78 6.76 -10.08
C GLY A 62 13.53 7.97 -9.54
N PHE A 63 13.75 8.97 -10.40
CA PHE A 63 14.59 10.10 -10.08
C PHE A 63 14.08 10.92 -8.88
N ASP A 64 12.78 11.15 -8.81
CA ASP A 64 12.19 11.97 -7.75
C ASP A 64 11.44 11.14 -6.71
N GLN A 65 11.90 9.95 -6.46
CA GLN A 65 11.22 9.06 -5.52
C GLN A 65 11.31 9.56 -4.09
N ALA A 66 10.29 9.20 -3.30
CA ALA A 66 10.24 9.53 -1.89
C ALA A 66 9.67 8.35 -1.10
N PRO A 67 10.21 8.08 0.10
CA PRO A 67 9.69 6.97 0.90
C PRO A 67 8.33 7.29 1.50
N VAL A 68 7.49 6.28 1.56
CA VAL A 68 6.25 6.33 2.33
C VAL A 68 6.61 6.29 3.81
N GLU A 69 6.00 7.17 4.58
CA GLU A 69 6.24 7.27 6.02
C GLU A 69 4.95 7.14 6.79
N ASN A 70 5.04 6.58 7.98
CA ASN A 70 3.92 6.51 8.92
C ASN A 70 2.65 5.91 8.32
N ALA A 71 2.80 4.88 7.50
CA ALA A 71 1.68 4.24 6.87
C ALA A 71 0.91 3.41 7.89
N LYS A 72 -0.42 3.55 7.87
CA LYS A 72 -1.29 2.83 8.80
C LYS A 72 -2.54 2.38 8.08
N LEU A 73 -2.78 1.07 8.12
CA LEU A 73 -4.01 0.48 7.62
C LEU A 73 -4.94 0.20 8.80
N THR A 74 -6.16 0.69 8.69
CA THR A 74 -7.20 0.44 9.68
C THR A 74 -8.21 -0.50 9.05
N PRO A 75 -8.27 -1.77 9.48
CA PRO A 75 -9.19 -2.74 8.89
C PRO A 75 -10.66 -2.35 9.03
N LYS A 76 -11.01 -1.69 10.10
CA LYS A 76 -12.36 -1.18 10.25
C LYS A 76 -12.57 -0.08 9.22
N GLY A 77 -13.38 -0.34 8.19
CA GLY A 77 -13.59 0.59 7.10
C GLY A 77 -12.53 0.57 6.01
N TRP A 78 -11.49 -0.22 6.17
CA TRP A 78 -10.42 -0.38 5.18
C TRP A 78 -9.83 0.94 4.74
N THR A 79 -9.41 1.75 5.71
CA THR A 79 -8.76 3.02 5.43
C THR A 79 -7.25 2.90 5.55
N LEU A 80 -6.56 3.60 4.65
CA LEU A 80 -5.11 3.68 4.65
C LEU A 80 -4.69 5.14 4.74
N ARG A 81 -3.78 5.42 5.66
CA ARG A 81 -3.19 6.75 5.79
C ARG A 81 -1.69 6.62 5.69
N PHE A 82 -1.06 7.48 4.91
CA PHE A 82 0.39 7.56 4.88
C PHE A 82 0.84 8.99 4.62
N GLU A 83 2.11 9.24 4.87
CA GLU A 83 2.73 10.54 4.69
C GLU A 83 3.93 10.41 3.76
N VAL A 84 4.24 11.47 3.07
CA VAL A 84 5.37 11.48 2.15
C VAL A 84 5.88 12.93 2.00
N ASN A 85 7.19 13.07 1.85
CA ASN A 85 7.78 14.35 1.50
C ASN A 85 8.03 14.38 0.00
N LEU A 86 7.32 15.25 -0.68
CA LEU A 86 7.51 15.46 -2.11
C LEU A 86 8.16 16.82 -2.34
N LYS A 87 8.57 17.08 -3.56
CA LYS A 87 9.08 18.39 -3.94
C LYS A 87 8.02 19.12 -4.75
N ASP A 88 7.85 20.41 -4.46
CA ASP A 88 6.98 21.25 -5.26
C ASP A 88 7.71 21.70 -6.54
N ALA A 89 7.04 22.52 -7.34
CA ALA A 89 7.61 22.99 -8.61
C ALA A 89 8.90 23.78 -8.44
N SER A 90 9.11 24.37 -7.28
CA SER A 90 10.34 25.13 -6.98
C SER A 90 11.44 24.27 -6.39
N GLY A 91 11.21 22.98 -6.19
CA GLY A 91 12.19 22.07 -5.59
C GLY A 91 12.19 22.04 -4.08
N ARG A 92 11.23 22.70 -3.44
CA ARG A 92 11.13 22.69 -1.98
C ARG A 92 10.39 21.45 -1.49
N ALA A 93 10.83 20.94 -0.35
CA ALA A 93 10.15 19.83 0.29
C ALA A 93 8.74 20.24 0.71
N MET A 94 7.80 19.35 0.46
CA MET A 94 6.38 19.58 0.74
C MET A 94 5.85 18.31 1.41
N ARG A 95 5.33 18.44 2.63
CA ARG A 95 4.75 17.30 3.33
C ARG A 95 3.34 17.05 2.81
N CYS A 96 3.10 15.84 2.32
CA CYS A 96 1.80 15.42 1.84
C CYS A 96 1.27 14.27 2.67
N ILE A 97 -0.02 14.28 2.92
CA ILE A 97 -0.70 13.24 3.70
C ILE A 97 -1.82 12.66 2.84
N ALA A 98 -1.76 11.37 2.64
CA ALA A 98 -2.79 10.63 1.94
C ALA A 98 -3.70 9.94 2.95
N ASP A 99 -4.99 10.03 2.73
CA ASP A 99 -5.99 9.42 3.60
C ASP A 99 -7.08 8.88 2.70
N GLY A 100 -7.14 7.56 2.56
CA GLY A 100 -8.03 6.97 1.58
C GLY A 100 -8.67 5.69 2.05
N LYS A 101 -9.59 5.22 1.23
CA LYS A 101 -10.32 3.99 1.45
C LYS A 101 -10.01 3.00 0.35
N ILE A 102 -9.77 1.76 0.75
CA ILE A 102 -9.54 0.67 -0.20
C ILE A 102 -10.88 0.03 -0.53
N ASP A 103 -11.16 -0.10 -1.81
CA ASP A 103 -12.34 -0.78 -2.31
C ASP A 103 -11.94 -1.95 -3.20
N LYS A 104 -12.90 -2.82 -3.47
CA LYS A 104 -12.75 -3.97 -4.36
C LYS A 104 -11.69 -4.95 -3.85
N LEU A 105 -11.73 -5.22 -2.56
CA LEU A 105 -10.75 -6.11 -1.94
C LEU A 105 -10.74 -7.53 -2.50
N GLY A 106 -11.85 -7.98 -3.07
CA GLY A 106 -11.90 -9.28 -3.71
C GLY A 106 -11.30 -9.33 -5.09
N SER A 107 -10.87 -8.20 -5.62
CA SER A 107 -10.29 -8.08 -6.95
C SER A 107 -8.78 -7.90 -6.86
N ASP A 108 -8.06 -8.34 -7.90
CA ASP A 108 -6.64 -8.03 -8.03
C ASP A 108 -6.42 -6.55 -8.40
N ARG A 109 -7.46 -5.85 -8.83
CA ARG A 109 -7.41 -4.44 -9.18
C ARG A 109 -8.17 -3.60 -8.15
N ARG A 110 -7.68 -3.60 -6.95
CA ARG A 110 -8.24 -2.78 -5.88
C ARG A 110 -8.05 -1.31 -6.16
N THR A 111 -8.94 -0.50 -5.61
CA THR A 111 -8.82 0.96 -5.73
C THR A 111 -8.58 1.58 -4.36
N LEU A 112 -7.84 2.68 -4.35
CA LEU A 112 -7.61 3.49 -3.17
C LEU A 112 -7.96 4.92 -3.54
N THR A 113 -8.96 5.47 -2.89
CA THR A 113 -9.45 6.82 -3.17
C THR A 113 -9.57 7.61 -1.89
N GLY A 114 -9.32 8.90 -1.97
CA GLY A 114 -9.43 9.74 -0.79
C GLY A 114 -8.86 11.13 -0.99
N THR A 115 -8.33 11.69 0.09
CA THR A 115 -7.81 13.03 0.11
C THR A 115 -6.29 13.05 0.13
N TRP A 116 -5.73 14.04 -0.55
CA TRP A 116 -4.30 14.27 -0.67
C TRP A 116 -4.04 15.70 -0.20
N VAL A 117 -3.47 15.84 0.98
CA VAL A 117 -3.26 17.15 1.59
C VAL A 117 -1.79 17.49 1.54
N CYS A 118 -1.44 18.53 0.80
CA CYS A 118 -0.09 19.03 0.70
C CYS A 118 -0.08 20.48 1.15
N GLY A 119 0.49 20.75 2.32
CA GLY A 119 0.46 22.08 2.89
C GLY A 119 -0.96 22.55 3.12
N ALA A 120 -1.33 23.67 2.52
CA ALA A 120 -2.67 24.23 2.65
C ALA A 120 -3.66 23.69 1.63
N GLN A 121 -3.19 22.89 0.66
CA GLN A 121 -4.05 22.37 -0.39
C GLN A 121 -4.63 21.02 0.01
N LYS A 122 -5.92 20.87 -0.19
CA LYS A 122 -6.61 19.60 0.01
C LYS A 122 -7.24 19.19 -1.31
N LEU A 123 -6.74 18.12 -1.86
CA LEU A 123 -7.14 17.62 -3.18
C LEU A 123 -7.57 16.16 -3.04
N ASP A 124 -8.06 15.59 -4.11
CA ASP A 124 -8.39 14.16 -4.09
C ASP A 124 -7.33 13.36 -4.84
N PHE A 125 -7.30 12.05 -4.57
CA PHE A 125 -6.48 11.13 -5.32
C PHE A 125 -7.23 9.84 -5.57
N LYS A 126 -6.80 9.15 -6.62
CA LYS A 126 -7.30 7.82 -6.94
C LYS A 126 -6.17 6.98 -7.48
N LEU A 127 -6.01 5.81 -6.89
CA LEU A 127 -5.04 4.81 -7.33
C LEU A 127 -5.75 3.49 -7.59
N THR A 128 -5.22 2.74 -8.54
CA THR A 128 -5.66 1.38 -8.83
C THR A 128 -4.44 0.46 -8.73
N ARG A 129 -4.61 -0.67 -8.06
CA ARG A 129 -3.53 -1.64 -7.93
C ARG A 129 -3.33 -2.35 -9.24
N ASP A 130 -2.09 -2.49 -9.65
CA ASP A 130 -1.76 -3.25 -10.84
C ASP A 130 -1.97 -4.73 -10.60
N ARG A 131 -2.26 -5.45 -11.66
CA ARG A 131 -2.35 -6.90 -11.58
C ARG A 131 -0.97 -7.48 -11.36
N ASP A 132 -0.94 -8.55 -10.59
CA ASP A 132 0.26 -9.36 -10.46
C ASP A 132 0.31 -10.36 -11.62
N TYR A 133 1.47 -10.53 -12.18
CA TYR A 133 1.71 -11.50 -13.25
C TYR A 133 2.72 -12.54 -12.82
#